data_1601fe19d46083b041b6e2a5ac1f522b
#
_entry.id   1601fe19d46083b041b6e2a5ac1f522b
#
_cell.length_a   1.000
_cell.length_b   1.000
_cell.length_c   1.000
_cell.angle_alpha   90.00
_cell.angle_beta   90.00
_cell.angle_gamma   90.00
#
_symmetry.space_group_name_H-M   'P 1'
#
loop_
_entity.id
_entity.type
_entity.pdbx_description
1 polymer ?
#
loop_
_entity_poly.entity_id
_entity_poly.type
_entity_poly.pdbx_seq_one_letter_code
_entity_poly.pdbx_strand_id
1 'polypeptide(L)'
;MRMPRPAMGLLLRSEAEDVHSRALELLSKVGILFEDKEVEALVRSAGCEVKDGRVLIPEELVKEALLKAPRRFALYDRDGNYVATLGEGALIFNPGSAAVRILDYGAGEPRPPTLDDLRKFVTLADALEHIRAQSTALVPKDVPVEVSDAERLYVVLKYSRKPVVTGGFTVENVPLMVEMLAAVRPDYRERPFAIFDVCPSPPLAWSSITSRNLVDLARLGVPAELISMPGIGANAPVTVYGALIQHHAEVLSGVVIAQLASPGAKVIYGGSPTLVHPRFGTALIAAPEAVLVSLAYRDMARLVELPSHTYMAISDAKVPDFQAGAEAGFTAALAALAGFDVVSGPGMLEFESTQSMEKLVLDNEVCGLARRLVRGFGLGGEEVEVISEVIRSRRGNFLSHRHTLANIRREVHVPRVWDADPSARRDLLEWAHSEVERLLAEHKPPILEGERLKALDEVRARLWQRIGRAPPPI
;
A
#
# COMPACT_ATOMS: atom_id res chain seq x y z
N MET A 1 30.53 4.75 -3.31
CA MET A 1 30.63 5.28 -1.93
C MET A 1 29.54 4.62 -1.09
N ARG A 2 29.86 4.00 0.07
CA ARG A 2 28.85 3.40 0.96
C ARG A 2 28.04 4.51 1.61
N MET A 3 26.72 4.45 1.51
CA MET A 3 25.82 5.38 2.21
C MET A 3 25.23 4.65 3.43
N PRO A 4 25.58 5.05 4.66
CA PRO A 4 24.90 4.58 5.85
C PRO A 4 23.43 4.91 5.75
N ARG A 5 22.58 3.87 5.90
CA ARG A 5 21.12 3.99 5.91
C ARG A 5 20.60 3.43 7.21
N PRO A 6 19.73 4.14 7.92
CA PRO A 6 19.08 3.57 9.09
C PRO A 6 18.16 2.43 8.64
N ALA A 7 18.18 1.34 9.41
CA ALA A 7 17.33 0.18 9.19
C ALA A 7 16.94 -0.43 10.53
N MET A 8 15.76 -1.05 10.58
CA MET A 8 15.21 -1.69 11.77
C MET A 8 14.74 -3.10 11.45
N GLY A 9 14.95 -4.04 12.37
CA GLY A 9 14.30 -5.33 12.46
C GLY A 9 13.80 -5.50 13.88
N LEU A 10 12.66 -6.14 14.06
CA LEU A 10 12.07 -6.38 15.38
C LEU A 10 12.44 -7.77 15.89
N LEU A 11 12.41 -8.79 15.02
CA LEU A 11 12.66 -10.18 15.37
C LEU A 11 14.11 -10.58 15.05
N LEU A 12 14.71 -11.36 15.94
CA LEU A 12 15.89 -12.14 15.60
C LEU A 12 15.49 -13.24 14.60
N ARG A 13 16.48 -13.72 13.84
CA ARG A 13 16.25 -14.78 12.85
C ARG A 13 15.62 -16.04 13.47
N SER A 14 16.12 -16.47 14.63
CA SER A 14 15.59 -17.62 15.35
C SER A 14 14.16 -17.46 15.83
N GLU A 15 13.76 -16.22 16.21
CA GLU A 15 12.39 -15.90 16.60
C GLU A 15 11.46 -15.91 15.38
N ALA A 16 11.90 -15.39 14.25
CA ALA A 16 11.16 -15.46 12.99
C ALA A 16 11.01 -16.92 12.51
N GLU A 17 12.05 -17.76 12.63
CA GLU A 17 12.01 -19.18 12.32
C GLU A 17 11.01 -19.94 13.23
N ASP A 18 10.90 -19.60 14.52
CA ASP A 18 9.90 -20.17 15.44
C ASP A 18 8.47 -19.78 15.01
N VAL A 19 8.22 -18.50 14.72
CA VAL A 19 6.92 -18.05 14.18
C VAL A 19 6.56 -18.82 12.90
N HIS A 20 7.51 -18.95 11.97
CA HIS A 20 7.30 -19.68 10.72
C HIS A 20 6.93 -21.16 10.97
N SER A 21 7.67 -21.85 11.83
CA SER A 21 7.38 -23.23 12.19
C SER A 21 5.99 -23.41 12.79
N ARG A 22 5.55 -22.49 13.66
CA ARG A 22 4.21 -22.52 14.26
C ARG A 22 3.11 -22.21 13.26
N ALA A 23 3.35 -21.33 12.30
CA ALA A 23 2.41 -21.08 11.22
C ALA A 23 2.25 -22.30 10.30
N LEU A 24 3.33 -23.02 10.00
CA LEU A 24 3.29 -24.29 9.26
C LEU A 24 2.54 -25.38 10.05
N GLU A 25 2.77 -25.46 11.35
CA GLU A 25 2.02 -26.35 12.23
C GLU A 25 0.51 -26.02 12.21
N LEU A 26 0.15 -24.74 12.25
CA LEU A 26 -1.24 -24.28 12.18
C LEU A 26 -1.89 -24.65 10.85
N LEU A 27 -1.18 -24.45 9.72
CA LEU A 27 -1.65 -24.83 8.38
C LEU A 27 -1.83 -26.34 8.22
N SER A 28 -0.92 -27.15 8.76
CA SER A 28 -0.94 -28.61 8.62
C SER A 28 -1.91 -29.31 9.59
N LYS A 29 -2.18 -28.74 10.77
CA LYS A 29 -3.03 -29.38 11.79
C LYS A 29 -4.46 -28.82 11.85
N VAL A 30 -4.63 -27.51 11.61
CA VAL A 30 -5.93 -26.83 11.63
C VAL A 30 -6.44 -26.56 10.22
N GLY A 31 -5.57 -26.10 9.32
CA GLY A 31 -5.87 -25.86 7.92
C GLY A 31 -6.68 -24.61 7.66
N ILE A 32 -7.08 -24.42 6.40
CA ILE A 32 -7.77 -23.27 5.86
C ILE A 32 -9.18 -23.63 5.42
N LEU A 33 -10.15 -22.78 5.77
CA LEU A 33 -11.52 -22.85 5.25
C LEU A 33 -11.60 -22.13 3.90
N PHE A 34 -12.12 -22.79 2.87
CA PHE A 34 -12.42 -22.18 1.58
C PHE A 34 -13.94 -22.16 1.36
N GLU A 35 -14.47 -20.99 1.05
CA GLU A 35 -15.87 -20.86 0.64
C GLU A 35 -16.07 -21.27 -0.83
N ASP A 36 -15.10 -20.96 -1.70
CA ASP A 36 -15.12 -21.32 -3.12
C ASP A 36 -14.69 -22.79 -3.33
N LYS A 37 -15.58 -23.58 -3.93
CA LYS A 37 -15.34 -25.01 -4.14
C LYS A 37 -14.32 -25.33 -5.24
N GLU A 38 -14.15 -24.44 -6.23
CA GLU A 38 -13.14 -24.64 -7.28
C GLU A 38 -11.74 -24.33 -6.73
N VAL A 39 -11.60 -23.30 -5.88
CA VAL A 39 -10.34 -22.99 -5.21
C VAL A 39 -10.00 -24.09 -4.16
N GLU A 40 -10.99 -24.57 -3.41
CA GLU A 40 -10.80 -25.72 -2.53
C GLU A 40 -10.28 -26.93 -3.32
N ALA A 41 -10.92 -27.24 -4.46
CA ALA A 41 -10.52 -28.35 -5.33
C ALA A 41 -9.12 -28.17 -5.91
N LEU A 42 -8.74 -26.94 -6.27
CA LEU A 42 -7.37 -26.60 -6.73
C LEU A 42 -6.33 -26.97 -5.66
N VAL A 43 -6.54 -26.54 -4.41
CA VAL A 43 -5.60 -26.82 -3.32
C VAL A 43 -5.58 -28.31 -2.98
N ARG A 44 -6.74 -28.99 -2.97
CA ARG A 44 -6.84 -30.44 -2.76
C ARG A 44 -6.13 -31.25 -3.85
N SER A 45 -6.15 -30.79 -5.09
CA SER A 45 -5.46 -31.49 -6.20
C SER A 45 -3.95 -31.58 -6.02
N ALA A 46 -3.37 -30.75 -5.14
CA ALA A 46 -1.97 -30.82 -4.73
C ALA A 46 -1.70 -31.85 -3.61
N GLY A 47 -2.67 -32.71 -3.27
CA GLY A 47 -2.53 -33.75 -2.27
C GLY A 47 -2.91 -33.35 -0.84
N CYS A 48 -3.59 -32.20 -0.66
CA CYS A 48 -4.03 -31.74 0.64
C CYS A 48 -5.22 -32.55 1.17
N GLU A 49 -5.16 -32.97 2.44
CA GLU A 49 -6.25 -33.63 3.14
C GLU A 49 -7.31 -32.62 3.59
N VAL A 50 -8.56 -33.06 3.67
CA VAL A 50 -9.65 -32.27 4.27
C VAL A 50 -10.07 -32.91 5.58
N LYS A 51 -10.06 -32.09 6.63
CA LYS A 51 -10.51 -32.50 7.97
C LYS A 51 -11.40 -31.40 8.55
N ASP A 52 -12.55 -31.79 9.08
CA ASP A 52 -13.54 -30.90 9.69
C ASP A 52 -13.92 -29.69 8.77
N GLY A 53 -13.99 -29.92 7.45
CA GLY A 53 -14.30 -28.91 6.44
C GLY A 53 -13.17 -27.95 6.11
N ARG A 54 -11.96 -28.17 6.62
CA ARG A 54 -10.77 -27.34 6.38
C ARG A 54 -9.72 -28.13 5.60
N VAL A 55 -9.04 -27.47 4.68
CA VAL A 55 -7.96 -28.05 3.89
C VAL A 55 -6.66 -27.92 4.66
N LEU A 56 -6.05 -29.05 5.00
CA LEU A 56 -4.76 -29.12 5.67
C LEU A 56 -3.65 -28.91 4.64
N ILE A 57 -2.86 -27.87 4.80
CA ILE A 57 -1.78 -27.52 3.87
C ILE A 57 -0.45 -28.05 4.46
N PRO A 58 0.19 -29.06 3.83
CA PRO A 58 1.45 -29.61 4.32
C PRO A 58 2.60 -28.61 4.17
N GLU A 59 3.58 -28.71 5.06
CA GLU A 59 4.78 -27.85 5.07
C GLU A 59 5.53 -27.89 3.72
N GLU A 60 5.66 -29.08 3.12
CA GLU A 60 6.35 -29.29 1.85
C GLU A 60 5.70 -28.47 0.72
N LEU A 61 4.36 -28.40 0.68
CA LEU A 61 3.64 -27.62 -0.32
C LEU A 61 3.88 -26.11 -0.14
N VAL A 62 3.95 -25.63 1.10
CA VAL A 62 4.30 -24.23 1.39
C VAL A 62 5.73 -23.93 0.94
N LYS A 63 6.69 -24.81 1.24
CA LYS A 63 8.09 -24.67 0.81
C LYS A 63 8.21 -24.60 -0.72
N GLU A 64 7.53 -25.51 -1.41
CA GLU A 64 7.51 -25.52 -2.87
C GLU A 64 6.90 -24.24 -3.45
N ALA A 65 5.81 -23.74 -2.87
CA ALA A 65 5.18 -22.49 -3.28
C ALA A 65 6.12 -21.31 -3.09
N LEU A 66 6.78 -21.20 -1.94
CA LEU A 66 7.77 -20.13 -1.67
C LEU A 66 8.96 -20.17 -2.65
N LEU A 67 9.42 -21.36 -3.04
CA LEU A 67 10.51 -21.49 -4.02
C LEU A 67 10.12 -21.04 -5.42
N LYS A 68 8.84 -21.13 -5.80
CA LYS A 68 8.32 -20.70 -7.11
C LYS A 68 8.01 -19.22 -7.15
N ALA A 69 7.69 -18.59 -6.02
CA ALA A 69 7.32 -17.19 -5.94
C ALA A 69 8.51 -16.27 -6.26
N PRO A 70 8.34 -15.26 -7.14
CA PRO A 70 9.40 -14.30 -7.43
C PRO A 70 9.77 -13.48 -6.18
N ARG A 71 11.05 -13.50 -5.81
CA ARG A 71 11.59 -12.77 -4.65
C ARG A 71 11.60 -11.26 -4.85
N ARG A 72 11.63 -10.82 -6.10
CA ARG A 72 11.64 -9.41 -6.50
C ARG A 72 11.11 -9.27 -7.91
N PHE A 73 10.52 -8.12 -8.20
CA PHE A 73 10.12 -7.73 -9.55
C PHE A 73 10.06 -6.20 -9.68
N ALA A 74 10.26 -5.73 -10.91
CA ALA A 74 10.18 -4.30 -11.21
C ALA A 74 8.73 -3.84 -11.34
N LEU A 75 8.44 -2.64 -10.82
CA LEU A 75 7.18 -1.92 -10.99
C LEU A 75 7.42 -0.75 -11.94
N TYR A 76 6.48 -0.52 -12.83
CA TYR A 76 6.53 0.52 -13.84
C TYR A 76 5.35 1.48 -13.68
N ASP A 77 5.42 2.64 -14.32
CA ASP A 77 4.28 3.52 -14.46
C ASP A 77 3.40 3.12 -15.68
N ARG A 78 2.25 3.78 -15.82
CA ARG A 78 1.31 3.57 -16.94
C ARG A 78 1.97 3.74 -18.31
N ASP A 79 2.99 4.57 -18.44
CA ASP A 79 3.67 4.84 -19.70
C ASP A 79 4.92 3.95 -19.93
N GLY A 80 5.23 3.06 -18.97
CA GLY A 80 6.30 2.07 -19.05
C GLY A 80 7.64 2.52 -18.52
N ASN A 81 7.69 3.63 -17.81
CA ASN A 81 8.90 4.05 -17.14
C ASN A 81 9.09 3.25 -15.84
N TYR A 82 10.33 2.88 -15.56
CA TYR A 82 10.68 2.18 -14.33
C TYR A 82 10.43 3.06 -13.10
N VAL A 83 9.76 2.50 -12.10
CA VAL A 83 9.48 3.19 -10.82
C VAL A 83 10.35 2.65 -9.71
N ALA A 84 10.35 1.35 -9.47
CA ALA A 84 11.15 0.70 -8.42
C ALA A 84 11.22 -0.81 -8.61
N THR A 85 12.12 -1.47 -7.89
CA THR A 85 12.13 -2.92 -7.72
C THR A 85 11.55 -3.25 -6.35
N LEU A 86 10.44 -3.99 -6.31
CA LEU A 86 9.85 -4.52 -5.09
C LEU A 86 10.65 -5.74 -4.63
N GLY A 87 10.81 -5.90 -3.30
CA GLY A 87 11.67 -6.90 -2.69
C GLY A 87 13.03 -6.33 -2.23
N GLU A 88 13.27 -5.02 -2.45
CA GLU A 88 14.52 -4.34 -2.08
C GLU A 88 14.29 -3.15 -1.10
N GLY A 89 13.09 -3.04 -0.52
CA GLY A 89 12.71 -1.92 0.35
C GLY A 89 12.47 -0.64 -0.44
N ALA A 90 11.63 -0.70 -1.45
CA ALA A 90 11.38 0.38 -2.43
C ALA A 90 10.76 1.65 -1.84
N LEU A 91 10.06 1.53 -0.72
CA LEU A 91 9.35 2.59 -0.02
C LEU A 91 8.49 3.44 -0.96
N ILE A 92 7.46 2.82 -1.50
CA ILE A 92 6.46 3.47 -2.35
C ILE A 92 5.23 3.79 -1.51
N PHE A 93 5.00 5.06 -1.22
CA PHE A 93 3.77 5.51 -0.59
C PHE A 93 2.66 5.68 -1.63
N ASN A 94 1.46 5.22 -1.28
CA ASN A 94 0.23 5.46 -2.01
C ASN A 94 -0.91 5.81 -1.05
N PRO A 95 -1.97 6.50 -1.50
CA PRO A 95 -3.15 6.71 -0.66
C PRO A 95 -3.73 5.36 -0.22
N GLY A 96 -4.30 5.29 0.97
CA GLY A 96 -5.05 4.10 1.35
C GLY A 96 -6.21 3.84 0.39
N SER A 97 -6.66 2.61 0.26
CA SER A 97 -7.69 2.25 -0.72
C SER A 97 -9.06 1.96 -0.07
N ALA A 98 -10.11 2.14 -0.90
CA ALA A 98 -11.48 1.75 -0.62
C ALA A 98 -12.20 2.51 0.51
N ALA A 99 -11.83 3.75 0.80
CA ALA A 99 -12.59 4.57 1.74
C ALA A 99 -14.02 4.82 1.26
N VAL A 100 -14.98 4.60 2.15
CA VAL A 100 -16.42 4.74 1.87
C VAL A 100 -16.95 6.14 2.19
N ARG A 101 -16.09 7.01 2.76
CA ARG A 101 -16.38 8.39 3.14
C ARG A 101 -15.24 9.32 2.73
N ILE A 102 -15.57 10.60 2.59
CA ILE A 102 -14.63 11.70 2.41
C ILE A 102 -14.98 12.82 3.39
N LEU A 103 -13.97 13.38 4.04
CA LEU A 103 -14.10 14.54 4.91
C LEU A 103 -13.71 15.80 4.12
N ASP A 104 -14.68 16.67 3.87
CA ASP A 104 -14.43 17.96 3.24
C ASP A 104 -13.82 18.96 4.25
N TYR A 105 -13.03 19.91 3.75
CA TYR A 105 -12.47 20.98 4.58
C TYR A 105 -13.58 21.75 5.31
N GLY A 106 -13.37 21.95 6.60
CA GLY A 106 -14.33 22.67 7.46
C GLY A 106 -15.62 21.92 7.79
N ALA A 107 -15.80 20.70 7.26
CA ALA A 107 -16.93 19.86 7.64
C ALA A 107 -16.69 19.16 8.99
N GLY A 108 -17.74 19.09 9.81
CA GLY A 108 -17.69 18.38 11.09
C GLY A 108 -17.83 16.86 10.96
N GLU A 109 -18.44 16.40 9.85
CA GLU A 109 -18.74 14.99 9.60
C GLU A 109 -18.39 14.61 8.14
N PRO A 110 -17.88 13.40 7.93
CA PRO A 110 -17.58 12.92 6.58
C PRO A 110 -18.87 12.51 5.84
N ARG A 111 -18.87 12.68 4.52
CA ARG A 111 -19.96 12.28 3.62
C ARG A 111 -19.57 11.12 2.69
N PRO A 112 -20.53 10.43 2.06
CA PRO A 112 -20.25 9.52 0.96
C PRO A 112 -19.56 10.26 -0.21
N PRO A 113 -18.49 9.68 -0.81
CA PRO A 113 -17.83 10.28 -1.97
C PRO A 113 -18.61 10.07 -3.26
N THR A 114 -18.37 10.94 -4.24
CA THR A 114 -18.83 10.84 -5.62
C THR A 114 -17.70 10.41 -6.56
N LEU A 115 -18.04 10.08 -7.80
CA LEU A 115 -17.05 9.79 -8.84
C LEU A 115 -16.15 11.01 -9.16
N ASP A 116 -16.71 12.22 -9.05
CA ASP A 116 -15.92 13.48 -9.20
C ASP A 116 -14.94 13.69 -8.03
N ASP A 117 -15.33 13.32 -6.80
CA ASP A 117 -14.40 13.32 -5.67
C ASP A 117 -13.22 12.39 -5.93
N LEU A 118 -13.47 11.18 -6.45
CA LEU A 118 -12.39 10.26 -6.81
C LEU A 118 -11.49 10.85 -7.90
N ARG A 119 -12.07 11.45 -8.94
CA ARG A 119 -11.29 12.12 -10.01
C ARG A 119 -10.40 13.23 -9.45
N LYS A 120 -10.94 14.09 -8.59
CA LYS A 120 -10.18 15.16 -7.91
C LYS A 120 -9.07 14.57 -7.03
N PHE A 121 -9.38 13.53 -6.28
CA PHE A 121 -8.42 12.86 -5.40
C PHE A 121 -7.26 12.24 -6.19
N VAL A 122 -7.55 11.56 -7.31
CA VAL A 122 -6.54 11.00 -8.21
C VAL A 122 -5.67 12.11 -8.82
N THR A 123 -6.27 13.23 -9.23
CA THR A 123 -5.55 14.39 -9.76
C THR A 123 -4.61 14.97 -8.71
N LEU A 124 -5.09 15.13 -7.48
CA LEU A 124 -4.28 15.63 -6.36
C LEU A 124 -3.11 14.67 -6.05
N ALA A 125 -3.39 13.38 -5.92
CA ALA A 125 -2.36 12.37 -5.65
C ALA A 125 -1.31 12.29 -6.77
N ASP A 126 -1.71 12.54 -8.03
CA ASP A 126 -0.76 12.63 -9.16
C ASP A 126 0.21 13.80 -9.02
N ALA A 127 -0.27 14.95 -8.52
CA ALA A 127 0.53 16.16 -8.30
C ALA A 127 1.55 16.02 -7.14
N LEU A 128 1.33 15.12 -6.19
CA LEU A 128 2.12 15.02 -4.96
C LEU A 128 3.40 14.18 -5.18
N GLU A 129 4.57 14.78 -4.91
CA GLU A 129 5.89 14.21 -5.22
C GLU A 129 6.20 12.93 -4.44
N HIS A 130 5.83 12.88 -3.16
CA HIS A 130 6.19 11.77 -2.28
C HIS A 130 5.18 10.63 -2.31
N ILE A 131 4.00 10.84 -2.88
CA ILE A 131 3.01 9.82 -3.21
C ILE A 131 3.40 9.23 -4.58
N ARG A 132 4.04 8.06 -4.59
CA ARG A 132 4.68 7.51 -5.80
C ARG A 132 3.84 6.46 -6.53
N ALA A 133 2.73 6.04 -5.94
CA ALA A 133 1.71 5.22 -6.58
C ALA A 133 0.33 5.80 -6.29
N GLN A 134 -0.63 5.46 -7.12
CA GLN A 134 -2.05 5.72 -6.89
C GLN A 134 -2.69 4.58 -6.12
N SER A 135 -3.88 4.85 -5.60
CA SER A 135 -4.83 3.80 -5.23
C SER A 135 -6.21 4.13 -5.78
N THR A 136 -7.09 3.15 -5.79
CA THR A 136 -8.52 3.36 -5.99
C THR A 136 -9.14 3.84 -4.66
N ALA A 137 -8.75 5.05 -4.24
CA ALA A 137 -8.84 5.57 -2.87
C ALA A 137 -10.25 5.69 -2.30
N LEU A 138 -11.24 5.98 -3.14
CA LEU A 138 -12.63 6.25 -2.73
C LEU A 138 -13.60 5.27 -3.40
N VAL A 139 -14.68 4.89 -2.71
CA VAL A 139 -15.80 4.11 -3.23
C VAL A 139 -16.97 5.05 -3.54
N PRO A 140 -17.13 5.51 -4.80
CA PRO A 140 -18.18 6.46 -5.19
C PRO A 140 -19.57 5.90 -4.94
N LYS A 141 -20.43 6.68 -4.26
CA LYS A 141 -21.80 6.27 -3.94
C LYS A 141 -22.76 6.44 -5.12
N ASP A 142 -22.44 7.31 -6.06
CA ASP A 142 -23.18 7.57 -7.30
C ASP A 142 -22.84 6.58 -8.43
N VAL A 143 -21.98 5.60 -8.16
CA VAL A 143 -21.66 4.48 -9.06
C VAL A 143 -22.31 3.20 -8.52
N PRO A 144 -23.02 2.41 -9.36
CA PRO A 144 -23.55 1.12 -8.95
C PRO A 144 -22.48 0.18 -8.42
N VAL A 145 -22.79 -0.55 -7.33
CA VAL A 145 -21.83 -1.43 -6.65
C VAL A 145 -21.26 -2.50 -7.58
N GLU A 146 -22.06 -2.98 -8.53
CA GLU A 146 -21.72 -4.03 -9.50
C GLU A 146 -20.58 -3.65 -10.46
N VAL A 147 -20.29 -2.36 -10.60
CA VAL A 147 -19.25 -1.85 -11.51
C VAL A 147 -18.24 -0.95 -10.80
N SER A 148 -18.42 -0.71 -9.51
CA SER A 148 -17.69 0.31 -8.75
C SER A 148 -16.17 0.08 -8.71
N ASP A 149 -15.71 -1.15 -8.53
CA ASP A 149 -14.28 -1.49 -8.48
C ASP A 149 -13.58 -1.19 -9.82
N ALA A 150 -14.16 -1.64 -10.94
CA ALA A 150 -13.59 -1.43 -12.25
C ALA A 150 -13.72 0.04 -12.70
N GLU A 151 -14.82 0.74 -12.35
CA GLU A 151 -14.98 2.17 -12.64
C GLU A 151 -13.93 3.02 -11.90
N ARG A 152 -13.61 2.67 -10.65
CA ARG A 152 -12.53 3.32 -9.88
C ARG A 152 -11.18 3.15 -10.57
N LEU A 153 -10.88 1.95 -11.06
CA LEU A 153 -9.64 1.68 -11.79
C LEU A 153 -9.60 2.47 -13.10
N TYR A 154 -10.71 2.55 -13.84
CA TYR A 154 -10.80 3.37 -15.05
C TYR A 154 -10.41 4.83 -14.77
N VAL A 155 -10.91 5.44 -13.69
CA VAL A 155 -10.57 6.82 -13.32
C VAL A 155 -9.07 6.98 -13.11
N VAL A 156 -8.46 6.08 -12.34
CA VAL A 156 -7.01 6.14 -12.08
C VAL A 156 -6.22 5.99 -13.37
N LEU A 157 -6.55 5.01 -14.21
CA LEU A 157 -5.85 4.76 -15.47
C LEU A 157 -5.97 5.94 -16.45
N LYS A 158 -7.10 6.66 -16.42
CA LYS A 158 -7.33 7.83 -17.28
C LYS A 158 -6.55 9.04 -16.81
N TYR A 159 -6.55 9.34 -15.50
CA TYR A 159 -6.10 10.64 -14.96
C TYR A 159 -4.72 10.60 -14.29
N SER A 160 -4.04 9.46 -14.18
CA SER A 160 -2.70 9.39 -13.63
C SER A 160 -1.80 8.45 -14.42
N ARG A 161 -0.50 8.74 -14.43
CA ARG A 161 0.51 7.80 -14.94
C ARG A 161 1.14 6.94 -13.87
N LYS A 162 0.99 7.29 -12.59
CA LYS A 162 1.59 6.53 -11.49
C LYS A 162 1.07 5.09 -11.48
N PRO A 163 1.87 4.10 -11.05
CA PRO A 163 1.36 2.75 -10.83
C PRO A 163 0.20 2.79 -9.84
N VAL A 164 -0.68 1.80 -9.89
CA VAL A 164 -1.89 1.77 -9.06
C VAL A 164 -1.95 0.54 -8.16
N VAL A 165 -2.35 0.75 -6.90
CA VAL A 165 -2.81 -0.29 -5.97
C VAL A 165 -4.33 -0.29 -6.00
N THR A 166 -4.95 -1.45 -6.22
CA THR A 166 -6.41 -1.59 -6.36
C THR A 166 -6.88 -2.95 -5.85
N GLY A 167 -8.19 -3.17 -5.81
CA GLY A 167 -8.80 -4.45 -5.44
C GLY A 167 -10.11 -4.68 -6.18
N GLY A 168 -10.44 -5.95 -6.42
CA GLY A 168 -11.71 -6.36 -7.01
C GLY A 168 -12.73 -6.70 -5.94
N PHE A 169 -13.95 -6.15 -6.05
CA PHE A 169 -15.06 -6.43 -5.14
C PHE A 169 -15.99 -7.54 -5.63
N THR A 170 -15.82 -7.94 -6.88
CA THR A 170 -16.57 -9.02 -7.51
C THR A 170 -15.62 -9.92 -8.30
N VAL A 171 -16.02 -11.18 -8.48
CA VAL A 171 -15.24 -12.13 -9.30
C VAL A 171 -15.30 -11.73 -10.78
N GLU A 172 -16.48 -11.27 -11.23
CA GLU A 172 -16.75 -10.99 -12.64
C GLU A 172 -16.00 -9.76 -13.17
N ASN A 173 -15.61 -8.85 -12.29
CA ASN A 173 -14.95 -7.60 -12.70
C ASN A 173 -13.44 -7.73 -12.82
N VAL A 174 -12.78 -8.62 -12.08
CA VAL A 174 -11.32 -8.75 -12.13
C VAL A 174 -10.80 -9.05 -13.54
N PRO A 175 -11.38 -9.96 -14.34
CA PRO A 175 -10.98 -10.13 -15.74
C PRO A 175 -11.13 -8.86 -16.57
N LEU A 176 -12.21 -8.09 -16.41
CA LEU A 176 -12.41 -6.82 -17.11
C LEU A 176 -11.43 -5.74 -16.65
N MET A 177 -11.12 -5.68 -15.36
CA MET A 177 -10.08 -4.78 -14.83
C MET A 177 -8.72 -5.10 -15.45
N VAL A 178 -8.38 -6.38 -15.62
CA VAL A 178 -7.14 -6.80 -16.31
C VAL A 178 -7.19 -6.48 -17.79
N GLU A 179 -8.35 -6.59 -18.46
CA GLU A 179 -8.50 -6.10 -19.83
C GLU A 179 -8.29 -4.59 -19.94
N MET A 180 -8.71 -3.79 -18.93
CA MET A 180 -8.39 -2.36 -18.87
C MET A 180 -6.87 -2.12 -18.81
N LEU A 181 -6.13 -2.93 -18.02
CA LEU A 181 -4.67 -2.84 -18.00
C LEU A 181 -4.08 -3.17 -19.36
N ALA A 182 -4.56 -4.23 -20.01
CA ALA A 182 -4.10 -4.66 -21.34
C ALA A 182 -4.41 -3.61 -22.43
N ALA A 183 -5.57 -2.95 -22.36
CA ALA A 183 -5.96 -1.86 -23.26
C ALA A 183 -5.04 -0.64 -23.14
N VAL A 184 -4.60 -0.34 -21.92
CA VAL A 184 -3.63 0.74 -21.66
C VAL A 184 -2.22 0.32 -22.04
N ARG A 185 -1.82 -0.92 -21.69
CA ARG A 185 -0.47 -1.47 -21.99
C ARG A 185 -0.50 -2.98 -22.17
N PRO A 186 -0.31 -3.49 -23.39
CA PRO A 186 -0.33 -4.93 -23.66
C PRO A 186 0.75 -5.73 -22.92
N ASP A 187 1.90 -5.10 -22.58
CA ASP A 187 3.03 -5.70 -21.86
C ASP A 187 2.92 -5.63 -20.33
N TYR A 188 1.70 -5.46 -19.80
CA TYR A 188 1.45 -5.35 -18.35
C TYR A 188 1.96 -6.54 -17.52
N ARG A 189 2.10 -7.72 -18.12
CA ARG A 189 2.61 -8.93 -17.45
C ARG A 189 4.11 -8.85 -17.17
N GLU A 190 4.88 -8.38 -18.16
CA GLU A 190 6.33 -8.21 -18.11
C GLU A 190 6.72 -6.94 -17.36
N ARG A 191 5.90 -5.90 -17.55
CA ARG A 191 6.10 -4.58 -16.95
C ARG A 191 4.86 -4.16 -16.15
N PRO A 192 4.61 -4.79 -14.99
CA PRO A 192 3.44 -4.49 -14.20
C PRO A 192 3.43 -3.04 -13.73
N PHE A 193 2.24 -2.43 -13.81
CA PHE A 193 1.98 -1.07 -13.34
C PHE A 193 0.71 -1.00 -12.47
N ALA A 194 0.15 -2.17 -12.13
CA ALA A 194 -0.93 -2.33 -11.19
C ALA A 194 -0.63 -3.49 -10.23
N ILE A 195 -1.11 -3.36 -9.01
CA ILE A 195 -1.03 -4.35 -7.93
C ILE A 195 -2.45 -4.48 -7.38
N PHE A 196 -2.90 -5.72 -7.12
CA PHE A 196 -4.24 -5.96 -6.59
C PHE A 196 -4.19 -6.48 -5.16
N ASP A 197 -4.92 -5.81 -4.27
CA ASP A 197 -5.16 -6.26 -2.90
C ASP A 197 -6.07 -7.48 -2.91
N VAL A 198 -5.66 -8.52 -2.20
CA VAL A 198 -6.44 -9.74 -2.01
C VAL A 198 -6.34 -10.17 -0.56
N CYS A 199 -7.46 -10.24 0.14
CA CYS A 199 -7.50 -10.43 1.58
C CYS A 199 -7.99 -11.83 1.95
N PRO A 200 -7.23 -12.63 2.70
CA PRO A 200 -7.78 -13.73 3.45
C PRO A 200 -8.80 -13.22 4.48
N SER A 201 -9.70 -14.07 4.92
CA SER A 201 -10.73 -13.77 5.92
C SER A 201 -10.32 -14.35 7.27
N PRO A 202 -9.76 -13.56 8.20
CA PRO A 202 -9.39 -14.03 9.54
C PRO A 202 -10.62 -14.58 10.31
N PRO A 203 -10.49 -15.70 11.05
CA PRO A 203 -9.30 -16.53 11.20
C PRO A 203 -9.22 -17.66 10.16
N LEU A 204 -8.11 -17.75 9.45
CA LEU A 204 -7.72 -18.88 8.62
C LEU A 204 -8.80 -19.31 7.61
N ALA A 205 -9.34 -18.35 6.85
CA ALA A 205 -10.35 -18.60 5.83
C ALA A 205 -10.10 -17.77 4.57
N TRP A 206 -10.73 -18.16 3.48
CA TRP A 206 -10.81 -17.42 2.23
C TRP A 206 -12.27 -17.35 1.77
N SER A 207 -12.77 -16.14 1.54
CA SER A 207 -14.08 -15.93 0.94
C SER A 207 -14.10 -16.40 -0.51
N SER A 208 -15.28 -16.65 -1.05
CA SER A 208 -15.44 -17.02 -2.46
C SER A 208 -14.88 -15.95 -3.39
N ILE A 209 -15.10 -14.67 -3.09
CA ILE A 209 -14.65 -13.56 -3.93
C ILE A 209 -13.12 -13.45 -3.92
N THR A 210 -12.52 -13.35 -2.74
CA THR A 210 -11.09 -13.03 -2.64
C THR A 210 -10.21 -14.20 -3.09
N SER A 211 -10.61 -15.44 -2.79
CA SER A 211 -9.88 -16.62 -3.27
C SER A 211 -9.92 -16.78 -4.79
N ARG A 212 -11.10 -16.53 -5.41
CA ARG A 212 -11.25 -16.57 -6.86
C ARG A 212 -10.45 -15.46 -7.52
N ASN A 213 -10.54 -14.24 -6.99
CA ASN A 213 -9.76 -13.10 -7.50
C ASN A 213 -8.26 -13.40 -7.47
N LEU A 214 -7.73 -14.02 -6.42
CA LEU A 214 -6.33 -14.42 -6.34
C LEU A 214 -5.94 -15.42 -7.44
N VAL A 215 -6.77 -16.43 -7.68
CA VAL A 215 -6.56 -17.43 -8.75
C VAL A 215 -6.55 -16.75 -10.12
N ASP A 216 -7.51 -15.87 -10.39
CA ASP A 216 -7.63 -15.18 -11.67
C ASP A 216 -6.47 -14.22 -11.91
N LEU A 217 -6.07 -13.42 -10.91
CA LEU A 217 -4.90 -12.54 -10.99
C LEU A 217 -3.61 -13.31 -11.26
N ALA A 218 -3.40 -14.43 -10.57
CA ALA A 218 -2.23 -15.29 -10.78
C ALA A 218 -2.18 -15.81 -12.23
N ARG A 219 -3.30 -16.31 -12.77
CA ARG A 219 -3.41 -16.82 -14.14
C ARG A 219 -3.26 -15.70 -15.19
N LEU A 220 -3.75 -14.51 -14.89
CA LEU A 220 -3.65 -13.34 -15.76
C LEU A 220 -2.30 -12.63 -15.66
N GLY A 221 -1.43 -13.02 -14.71
CA GLY A 221 -0.06 -12.52 -14.58
C GLY A 221 0.04 -11.15 -13.90
N VAL A 222 -0.97 -10.76 -13.14
CA VAL A 222 -1.02 -9.50 -12.39
C VAL A 222 -0.52 -9.72 -10.95
N PRO A 223 0.36 -8.85 -10.41
CA PRO A 223 0.81 -8.95 -9.02
C PRO A 223 -0.35 -8.82 -8.03
N ALA A 224 -0.37 -9.71 -7.02
CA ALA A 224 -1.34 -9.67 -5.93
C ALA A 224 -0.66 -9.38 -4.58
N GLU A 225 -1.21 -8.44 -3.81
CA GLU A 225 -0.86 -8.22 -2.40
C GLU A 225 -1.76 -9.08 -1.52
N LEU A 226 -1.13 -9.94 -0.70
CA LEU A 226 -1.84 -10.83 0.22
C LEU A 226 -2.02 -10.10 1.55
N ILE A 227 -3.15 -9.41 1.72
CA ILE A 227 -3.42 -8.54 2.86
C ILE A 227 -4.18 -9.29 3.95
N SER A 228 -3.46 -9.92 4.89
CA SER A 228 -4.08 -10.46 6.10
C SER A 228 -4.40 -9.33 7.09
N MET A 229 -5.62 -9.35 7.62
CA MET A 229 -6.17 -8.28 8.47
C MET A 229 -6.65 -8.84 9.82
N PRO A 230 -5.75 -9.39 10.67
CA PRO A 230 -6.15 -9.91 11.96
C PRO A 230 -6.58 -8.78 12.91
N GLY A 231 -7.79 -8.86 13.43
CA GLY A 231 -8.30 -7.99 14.50
C GLY A 231 -7.88 -8.55 15.86
N ILE A 232 -6.82 -7.98 16.43
CA ILE A 232 -6.23 -8.40 17.70
C ILE A 232 -7.28 -8.29 18.81
N GLY A 233 -7.57 -9.41 19.49
CA GLY A 233 -8.59 -9.49 20.53
C GLY A 233 -10.01 -9.78 20.05
N ALA A 234 -10.23 -9.90 18.70
CA ALA A 234 -11.53 -10.28 18.13
C ALA A 234 -11.42 -11.55 17.27
N ASN A 235 -10.92 -11.44 16.04
CA ASN A 235 -10.74 -12.57 15.13
C ASN A 235 -9.27 -13.05 15.05
N ALA A 236 -8.42 -12.56 15.94
CA ALA A 236 -7.07 -13.05 16.19
C ALA A 236 -6.78 -13.02 17.71
N PRO A 237 -5.79 -13.82 18.19
CA PRO A 237 -5.37 -13.77 19.59
C PRO A 237 -5.02 -12.35 20.03
N VAL A 238 -5.29 -12.04 21.32
CA VAL A 238 -4.94 -10.72 21.89
C VAL A 238 -3.43 -10.53 22.05
N THR A 239 -2.66 -11.60 22.03
CA THR A 239 -1.20 -11.52 22.08
C THR A 239 -0.63 -11.21 20.69
N VAL A 240 0.28 -10.25 20.60
CA VAL A 240 0.98 -9.87 19.37
C VAL A 240 1.61 -11.10 18.70
N TYR A 241 2.24 -11.96 19.47
CA TYR A 241 2.84 -13.21 18.98
C TYR A 241 1.82 -14.16 18.34
N GLY A 242 0.67 -14.38 18.98
CA GLY A 242 -0.41 -15.22 18.42
C GLY A 242 -1.03 -14.63 17.16
N ALA A 243 -1.26 -13.31 17.15
CA ALA A 243 -1.75 -12.61 15.97
C ALA A 243 -0.76 -12.70 14.80
N LEU A 244 0.55 -12.60 15.07
CA LEU A 244 1.60 -12.76 14.07
C LEU A 244 1.64 -14.15 13.45
N ILE A 245 1.51 -15.23 14.27
CA ILE A 245 1.46 -16.60 13.77
C ILE A 245 0.28 -16.79 12.83
N GLN A 246 -0.92 -16.33 13.24
CA GLN A 246 -2.12 -16.40 12.41
C GLN A 246 -1.96 -15.61 11.11
N HIS A 247 -1.50 -14.36 11.18
CA HIS A 247 -1.21 -13.52 10.03
C HIS A 247 -0.28 -14.22 9.03
N HIS A 248 0.83 -14.79 9.54
CA HIS A 248 1.80 -15.47 8.69
C HIS A 248 1.20 -16.71 8.02
N ALA A 249 0.42 -17.52 8.74
CA ALA A 249 -0.28 -18.67 8.17
C ALA A 249 -1.28 -18.27 7.07
N GLU A 250 -2.04 -17.20 7.27
CA GLU A 250 -2.99 -16.67 6.29
C GLU A 250 -2.28 -16.21 5.01
N VAL A 251 -1.18 -15.47 5.12
CA VAL A 251 -0.40 -15.04 3.96
C VAL A 251 0.23 -16.24 3.23
N LEU A 252 0.82 -17.20 3.96
CA LEU A 252 1.40 -18.39 3.34
C LEU A 252 0.36 -19.19 2.56
N SER A 253 -0.88 -19.30 3.07
CA SER A 253 -1.96 -19.95 2.34
C SER A 253 -2.26 -19.28 1.00
N GLY A 254 -2.23 -17.94 0.96
CA GLY A 254 -2.37 -17.16 -0.27
C GLY A 254 -1.23 -17.39 -1.27
N VAL A 255 0.02 -17.52 -0.76
CA VAL A 255 1.16 -17.89 -1.62
C VAL A 255 0.92 -19.26 -2.26
N VAL A 256 0.46 -20.25 -1.49
CA VAL A 256 0.14 -21.59 -2.01
C VAL A 256 -0.93 -21.50 -3.10
N ILE A 257 -2.04 -20.81 -2.87
CA ILE A 257 -3.12 -20.64 -3.87
C ILE A 257 -2.57 -20.04 -5.16
N ALA A 258 -1.82 -18.95 -5.06
CA ALA A 258 -1.28 -18.23 -6.23
C ALA A 258 -0.32 -19.12 -7.03
N GLN A 259 0.59 -19.86 -6.36
CA GLN A 259 1.56 -20.73 -7.05
C GLN A 259 0.95 -22.00 -7.62
N LEU A 260 -0.13 -22.51 -7.04
CA LEU A 260 -0.90 -23.61 -7.63
C LEU A 260 -1.71 -23.14 -8.85
N ALA A 261 -2.26 -21.93 -8.81
CA ALA A 261 -2.99 -21.35 -9.94
C ALA A 261 -2.07 -21.03 -11.13
N SER A 262 -0.87 -20.50 -10.86
CA SER A 262 0.14 -20.16 -11.88
C SER A 262 1.54 -20.11 -11.23
N PRO A 263 2.39 -21.12 -11.48
CA PRO A 263 3.76 -21.12 -10.98
C PRO A 263 4.53 -19.87 -11.43
N GLY A 264 5.17 -19.17 -10.50
CA GLY A 264 5.86 -17.91 -10.77
C GLY A 264 4.95 -16.67 -10.66
N ALA A 265 3.70 -16.82 -10.20
CA ALA A 265 2.82 -15.68 -9.92
C ALA A 265 3.48 -14.71 -8.93
N LYS A 266 3.43 -13.41 -9.27
CA LYS A 266 4.01 -12.35 -8.44
C LYS A 266 3.09 -12.09 -7.24
N VAL A 267 3.60 -12.30 -6.03
CA VAL A 267 2.89 -12.04 -4.78
C VAL A 267 3.67 -11.10 -3.90
N ILE A 268 2.98 -10.29 -3.11
CA ILE A 268 3.53 -9.36 -2.13
C ILE A 268 2.99 -9.77 -0.76
N TYR A 269 3.88 -9.93 0.20
CA TYR A 269 3.55 -10.24 1.59
C TYR A 269 3.02 -8.99 2.27
N GLY A 270 1.75 -8.94 2.62
CA GLY A 270 1.09 -7.75 3.13
C GLY A 270 0.22 -7.99 4.36
N GLY A 271 -0.23 -6.90 4.94
CA GLY A 271 -1.15 -6.94 6.06
C GLY A 271 -1.67 -5.57 6.47
N SER A 272 -2.79 -5.62 7.18
CA SER A 272 -3.40 -4.48 7.88
C SER A 272 -3.96 -4.96 9.23
N PRO A 273 -3.09 -5.39 10.18
CA PRO A 273 -3.56 -5.78 11.51
C PRO A 273 -4.17 -4.58 12.23
N THR A 274 -5.19 -4.84 13.03
CA THR A 274 -5.84 -3.83 13.87
C THR A 274 -5.95 -4.31 15.31
N LEU A 275 -5.94 -3.39 16.26
CA LEU A 275 -6.37 -3.67 17.63
C LEU A 275 -7.87 -3.39 17.73
N VAL A 276 -8.66 -4.34 18.20
CA VAL A 276 -10.07 -4.06 18.50
C VAL A 276 -10.16 -3.40 19.88
N HIS A 277 -10.62 -2.13 19.90
CA HIS A 277 -10.73 -1.36 21.14
C HIS A 277 -11.69 -2.06 22.12
N PRO A 278 -11.24 -2.47 23.33
CA PRO A 278 -12.02 -3.36 24.20
C PRO A 278 -13.33 -2.75 24.71
N ARG A 279 -13.43 -1.42 24.71
CA ARG A 279 -14.63 -0.71 25.18
C ARG A 279 -15.61 -0.36 24.06
N PHE A 280 -15.10 0.01 22.90
CA PHE A 280 -15.94 0.55 21.82
C PHE A 280 -16.13 -0.42 20.66
N GLY A 281 -15.33 -1.50 20.58
CA GLY A 281 -15.37 -2.47 19.49
C GLY A 281 -14.89 -1.92 18.14
N THR A 282 -14.29 -0.71 18.13
CA THR A 282 -13.74 -0.09 16.92
C THR A 282 -12.36 -0.65 16.61
N ALA A 283 -12.02 -0.75 15.35
CA ALA A 283 -10.68 -1.09 14.91
C ALA A 283 -9.73 0.11 15.12
N LEU A 284 -8.50 -0.16 15.55
CA LEU A 284 -7.41 0.81 15.68
C LEU A 284 -6.20 0.28 14.91
N ILE A 285 -5.90 0.91 13.79
CA ILE A 285 -4.81 0.49 12.92
C ILE A 285 -3.46 1.10 13.33
N ALA A 286 -3.49 2.31 13.88
CA ALA A 286 -2.32 2.99 14.39
C ALA A 286 -1.97 2.63 15.85
N ALA A 287 -2.72 1.70 16.48
CA ALA A 287 -2.41 1.21 17.82
C ALA A 287 -1.02 0.54 17.86
N PRO A 288 -0.23 0.76 18.95
CA PRO A 288 1.12 0.19 19.05
C PRO A 288 1.18 -1.32 18.86
N GLU A 289 0.17 -2.07 19.29
CA GLU A 289 0.09 -3.53 19.15
C GLU A 289 -0.09 -3.94 17.68
N ALA A 290 -0.91 -3.21 16.92
CA ALA A 290 -1.08 -3.43 15.48
C ALA A 290 0.21 -3.09 14.72
N VAL A 291 0.87 -1.99 15.08
CA VAL A 291 2.15 -1.58 14.53
C VAL A 291 3.24 -2.63 14.85
N LEU A 292 3.27 -3.21 16.06
CA LEU A 292 4.20 -4.28 16.41
C LEU A 292 4.00 -5.53 15.55
N VAL A 293 2.75 -5.95 15.28
CA VAL A 293 2.49 -7.05 14.34
C VAL A 293 3.01 -6.69 12.95
N SER A 294 2.79 -5.45 12.49
CA SER A 294 3.25 -4.99 11.19
C SER A 294 4.78 -5.02 11.06
N LEU A 295 5.49 -4.53 12.05
CA LEU A 295 6.96 -4.59 12.08
C LEU A 295 7.49 -6.04 12.13
N ALA A 296 6.84 -6.90 12.91
CA ALA A 296 7.20 -8.30 13.01
C ALA A 296 6.95 -9.05 11.70
N TYR A 297 5.80 -8.86 11.04
CA TYR A 297 5.56 -9.52 9.76
C TYR A 297 6.47 -9.01 8.63
N ARG A 298 7.03 -7.79 8.73
CA ARG A 298 8.07 -7.37 7.80
C ARG A 298 9.32 -8.26 7.90
N ASP A 299 9.68 -8.69 9.11
CA ASP A 299 10.77 -9.64 9.30
C ASP A 299 10.38 -11.05 8.79
N MET A 300 9.10 -11.44 8.90
CA MET A 300 8.59 -12.66 8.27
C MET A 300 8.68 -12.60 6.73
N ALA A 301 8.33 -11.46 6.12
CA ALA A 301 8.49 -11.26 4.69
C ALA A 301 9.96 -11.40 4.25
N ARG A 302 10.91 -10.90 5.06
CA ARG A 302 12.36 -11.09 4.84
C ARG A 302 12.76 -12.56 4.96
N LEU A 303 12.23 -13.28 5.95
CA LEU A 303 12.54 -14.69 6.16
C LEU A 303 12.14 -15.53 4.94
N VAL A 304 10.96 -15.25 4.36
CA VAL A 304 10.44 -15.97 3.18
C VAL A 304 10.82 -15.28 1.86
N GLU A 305 11.64 -14.24 1.92
CA GLU A 305 12.22 -13.53 0.77
C GLU A 305 11.17 -12.99 -0.23
N LEU A 306 10.04 -12.49 0.26
CA LEU A 306 9.00 -11.87 -0.57
C LEU A 306 9.03 -10.33 -0.47
N PRO A 307 8.60 -9.61 -1.53
CA PRO A 307 8.28 -8.21 -1.44
C PRO A 307 7.23 -7.95 -0.35
N SER A 308 7.20 -6.75 0.22
CA SER A 308 6.35 -6.46 1.37
C SER A 308 5.49 -5.22 1.21
N HIS A 309 4.30 -5.30 1.77
CA HIS A 309 3.34 -4.20 1.86
C HIS A 309 2.88 -4.00 3.31
N THR A 310 2.43 -2.79 3.63
CA THR A 310 1.77 -2.47 4.91
C THR A 310 0.80 -1.30 4.79
N TYR A 311 -0.21 -1.28 5.65
CA TYR A 311 -1.00 -0.08 5.93
C TYR A 311 -0.37 0.69 7.09
N MET A 312 0.34 1.76 6.75
CA MET A 312 1.00 2.71 7.65
C MET A 312 0.97 4.11 7.04
N ALA A 313 1.48 5.13 7.72
CA ALA A 313 1.28 6.54 7.37
C ALA A 313 -0.22 6.92 7.37
N ILE A 314 -0.97 6.35 8.28
CA ILE A 314 -2.42 6.37 8.41
C ILE A 314 -2.82 6.85 9.78
N SER A 315 -4.12 7.15 10.00
CA SER A 315 -4.61 7.57 11.31
C SER A 315 -6.00 7.03 11.64
N ASP A 316 -6.21 6.77 12.94
CA ASP A 316 -7.52 6.46 13.54
C ASP A 316 -8.29 7.74 13.92
N ALA A 317 -7.67 8.92 13.84
CA ALA A 317 -8.30 10.21 14.10
C ALA A 317 -9.49 10.47 13.16
N LYS A 318 -10.46 11.23 13.67
CA LYS A 318 -11.66 11.58 12.88
C LYS A 318 -11.49 12.84 12.04
N VAL A 319 -10.50 13.66 12.38
CA VAL A 319 -10.17 14.91 11.72
C VAL A 319 -8.65 15.04 11.59
N PRO A 320 -8.13 15.87 10.66
CA PRO A 320 -6.70 16.13 10.52
C PRO A 320 -6.17 17.03 11.66
N ASP A 321 -5.97 16.46 12.83
CA ASP A 321 -5.50 17.12 14.05
C ASP A 321 -4.12 16.60 14.51
N PHE A 322 -3.78 16.86 15.77
CA PHE A 322 -2.54 16.37 16.38
C PHE A 322 -2.46 14.84 16.39
N GLN A 323 -3.58 14.14 16.67
CA GLN A 323 -3.60 12.67 16.63
C GLN A 323 -3.29 12.18 15.23
N ALA A 324 -3.94 12.77 14.20
CA ALA A 324 -3.72 12.41 12.81
C ALA A 324 -2.26 12.58 12.39
N GLY A 325 -1.63 13.69 12.76
CA GLY A 325 -0.23 13.95 12.46
C GLY A 325 0.75 13.04 13.23
N ALA A 326 0.47 12.79 14.50
CA ALA A 326 1.30 11.93 15.35
C ALA A 326 1.31 10.47 14.85
N GLU A 327 0.13 9.90 14.59
CA GLU A 327 -0.03 8.53 14.11
C GLU A 327 0.57 8.34 12.70
N ALA A 328 0.28 9.24 11.76
CA ALA A 328 0.84 9.18 10.41
C ALA A 328 2.37 9.34 10.43
N GLY A 329 2.90 10.30 11.21
CA GLY A 329 4.34 10.54 11.32
C GLY A 329 5.09 9.37 11.94
N PHE A 330 4.57 8.83 13.05
CA PHE A 330 5.13 7.69 13.75
C PHE A 330 5.16 6.45 12.84
N THR A 331 4.03 6.11 12.22
CA THR A 331 3.93 4.89 11.41
C THR A 331 4.67 5.00 10.08
N ALA A 332 4.70 6.18 9.43
CA ALA A 332 5.49 6.40 8.22
C ALA A 332 7.01 6.22 8.46
N ALA A 333 7.52 6.76 9.58
CA ALA A 333 8.92 6.62 9.94
C ALA A 333 9.27 5.14 10.21
N LEU A 334 8.42 4.42 10.94
CA LEU A 334 8.62 2.99 11.22
C LEU A 334 8.56 2.14 9.95
N ALA A 335 7.59 2.38 9.06
CA ALA A 335 7.51 1.69 7.78
C ALA A 335 8.79 1.86 6.95
N ALA A 336 9.31 3.09 6.90
CA ALA A 336 10.53 3.41 6.19
C ALA A 336 11.76 2.71 6.80
N LEU A 337 11.91 2.76 8.13
CA LEU A 337 13.01 2.10 8.84
C LEU A 337 12.95 0.58 8.73
N ALA A 338 11.77 0.00 8.80
CA ALA A 338 11.56 -1.43 8.59
C ALA A 338 11.84 -1.85 7.14
N GLY A 339 11.80 -0.92 6.18
CA GLY A 339 12.12 -1.16 4.77
C GLY A 339 11.02 -1.88 4.02
N PHE A 340 9.77 -1.49 4.22
CA PHE A 340 8.65 -1.94 3.39
C PHE A 340 8.79 -1.47 1.95
N ASP A 341 8.27 -2.25 1.01
CA ASP A 341 8.28 -1.89 -0.41
C ASP A 341 7.11 -0.99 -0.78
N VAL A 342 5.89 -1.33 -0.34
CA VAL A 342 4.66 -0.56 -0.58
C VAL A 342 4.05 -0.19 0.76
N VAL A 343 3.63 1.07 0.90
CA VAL A 343 3.00 1.61 2.11
C VAL A 343 1.74 2.35 1.71
N SER A 344 0.59 1.78 2.04
CA SER A 344 -0.73 2.35 1.81
C SER A 344 -1.25 3.05 3.07
N GLY A 345 -1.83 4.26 2.92
CA GLY A 345 -2.39 4.93 4.08
C GLY A 345 -2.49 6.46 4.01
N PRO A 346 -1.56 7.19 3.35
CA PRO A 346 -1.65 8.64 3.25
C PRO A 346 -3.03 9.15 2.87
N GLY A 347 -3.52 10.16 3.61
CA GLY A 347 -4.84 10.75 3.44
C GLY A 347 -5.96 10.10 4.25
N MET A 348 -5.75 8.89 4.81
CA MET A 348 -6.79 8.15 5.53
C MET A 348 -6.95 8.56 6.99
N LEU A 349 -8.20 8.59 7.41
CA LEU A 349 -8.73 8.82 8.75
C LEU A 349 -9.68 7.67 9.12
N GLU A 350 -10.10 7.61 10.40
CA GLU A 350 -11.11 6.68 10.90
C GLU A 350 -10.85 5.22 10.47
N PHE A 351 -9.64 4.72 10.78
CA PHE A 351 -9.26 3.33 10.51
C PHE A 351 -9.65 2.85 9.08
N GLU A 352 -9.10 3.53 8.06
CA GLU A 352 -9.30 3.23 6.62
C GLU A 352 -10.70 3.52 6.06
N SER A 353 -11.61 4.14 6.82
CA SER A 353 -12.97 4.38 6.34
C SER A 353 -13.19 5.73 5.66
N THR A 354 -12.32 6.71 5.91
CA THR A 354 -12.49 8.10 5.46
C THR A 354 -11.21 8.63 4.83
N GLN A 355 -11.32 9.32 3.69
CA GLN A 355 -10.24 10.08 3.08
C GLN A 355 -10.42 11.59 3.32
N SER A 356 -9.31 12.35 3.38
CA SER A 356 -9.28 13.81 3.31
C SER A 356 -8.21 14.27 2.35
N MET A 357 -8.53 15.22 1.49
CA MET A 357 -7.59 15.81 0.53
C MET A 357 -6.52 16.63 1.26
N GLU A 358 -6.91 17.36 2.30
CA GLU A 358 -6.00 18.16 3.14
C GLU A 358 -5.02 17.23 3.88
N LYS A 359 -5.53 16.14 4.45
CA LYS A 359 -4.65 15.15 5.10
C LYS A 359 -3.68 14.53 4.09
N LEU A 360 -4.10 14.22 2.87
CA LEU A 360 -3.22 13.68 1.84
C LEU A 360 -2.06 14.63 1.52
N VAL A 361 -2.32 15.95 1.47
CA VAL A 361 -1.28 16.97 1.29
C VAL A 361 -0.31 17.01 2.48
N LEU A 362 -0.84 16.96 3.71
CA LEU A 362 -0.01 16.92 4.92
C LEU A 362 0.82 15.64 4.99
N ASP A 363 0.21 14.51 4.71
CA ASP A 363 0.89 13.20 4.71
C ASP A 363 1.94 13.08 3.60
N ASN A 364 1.77 13.76 2.47
CA ASN A 364 2.83 13.84 1.46
C ASN A 364 4.13 14.40 2.04
N GLU A 365 4.07 15.44 2.86
CA GLU A 365 5.25 16.00 3.52
C GLU A 365 5.83 15.03 4.58
N VAL A 366 4.97 14.34 5.31
CA VAL A 366 5.37 13.25 6.24
C VAL A 366 6.10 12.13 5.50
N CYS A 367 5.59 11.70 4.35
CA CYS A 367 6.24 10.71 3.48
C CYS A 367 7.61 11.21 2.98
N GLY A 368 7.71 12.51 2.68
CA GLY A 368 8.97 13.17 2.33
C GLY A 368 10.03 13.06 3.42
N LEU A 369 9.63 13.32 4.68
CA LEU A 369 10.51 13.15 5.85
C LEU A 369 10.97 11.71 6.01
N ALA A 370 10.06 10.75 5.94
CA ALA A 370 10.38 9.33 6.06
C ALA A 370 11.37 8.87 4.96
N ARG A 371 11.14 9.29 3.71
CA ARG A 371 12.05 9.01 2.59
C ARG A 371 13.41 9.68 2.78
N ARG A 372 13.46 10.92 3.28
CA ARG A 372 14.73 11.59 3.58
C ARG A 372 15.51 10.86 4.64
N LEU A 373 14.84 10.38 5.69
CA LEU A 373 15.47 9.63 6.79
C LEU A 373 16.18 8.38 6.26
N VAL A 374 15.50 7.54 5.49
CA VAL A 374 16.09 6.26 5.02
C VAL A 374 17.04 6.41 3.82
N ARG A 375 17.08 7.58 3.18
CA ARG A 375 18.13 7.87 2.20
C ARG A 375 19.51 7.85 2.84
N GLY A 376 19.59 8.14 4.16
CA GLY A 376 20.85 8.20 4.89
C GLY A 376 21.71 9.40 4.49
N PHE A 377 23.02 9.24 4.57
CA PHE A 377 23.98 10.29 4.22
C PHE A 377 25.21 9.70 3.54
N GLY A 378 25.89 10.50 2.71
CA GLY A 378 27.14 10.10 2.08
C GLY A 378 28.30 10.21 3.07
N LEU A 379 29.24 9.25 3.00
CA LEU A 379 30.53 9.40 3.65
C LEU A 379 31.44 10.13 2.68
N GLY A 380 31.69 11.42 2.94
CA GLY A 380 32.52 12.31 2.12
C GLY A 380 34.01 12.12 2.36
N GLY A 381 34.83 12.98 1.77
CA GLY A 381 36.28 12.95 1.90
C GLY A 381 36.92 14.32 2.20
N GLU A 382 36.14 15.40 2.10
CA GLU A 382 36.66 16.78 2.22
C GLU A 382 36.19 17.48 3.52
N GLU A 383 35.47 16.80 4.40
CA GLU A 383 34.84 17.43 5.58
C GLU A 383 35.89 17.97 6.57
N VAL A 384 36.99 17.28 6.75
CA VAL A 384 38.08 17.74 7.65
C VAL A 384 38.70 19.04 7.12
N GLU A 385 38.96 19.10 5.82
CA GLU A 385 39.51 20.28 5.14
C GLU A 385 38.51 21.45 5.24
N VAL A 386 37.25 21.23 4.95
CA VAL A 386 36.18 22.24 5.04
C VAL A 386 36.05 22.79 6.46
N ILE A 387 36.01 21.89 7.47
CA ILE A 387 35.94 22.29 8.87
C ILE A 387 37.18 23.13 9.25
N SER A 388 38.37 22.68 8.85
CA SER A 388 39.64 23.36 9.14
C SER A 388 39.71 24.74 8.49
N GLU A 389 39.28 24.86 7.23
CA GLU A 389 39.25 26.14 6.49
C GLU A 389 38.34 27.15 7.20
N VAL A 390 37.10 26.75 7.56
CA VAL A 390 36.15 27.62 8.24
C VAL A 390 36.64 28.07 9.62
N ILE A 391 37.23 27.16 10.42
CA ILE A 391 37.76 27.49 11.74
C ILE A 391 38.92 28.47 11.64
N ARG A 392 39.84 28.28 10.70
CA ARG A 392 40.99 29.14 10.49
C ARG A 392 40.63 30.53 9.92
N SER A 393 39.51 30.63 9.21
CA SER A 393 39.03 31.89 8.61
C SER A 393 38.58 32.95 9.62
N ARG A 394 38.57 32.70 10.92
CA ARG A 394 38.05 33.55 12.02
C ARG A 394 36.55 33.94 11.88
N ARG A 395 35.89 33.52 10.83
CA ARG A 395 34.45 33.81 10.63
C ARG A 395 33.49 32.73 11.18
N GLY A 396 34.01 31.51 11.44
CA GLY A 396 33.29 30.41 12.09
C GLY A 396 31.91 30.08 11.50
N ASN A 397 31.65 30.40 10.22
CA ASN A 397 30.38 30.35 9.62
C ASN A 397 30.42 29.50 8.33
N PHE A 398 29.67 28.40 8.36
CA PHE A 398 29.53 27.52 7.20
C PHE A 398 28.46 27.98 6.21
N LEU A 399 27.54 28.89 6.60
CA LEU A 399 26.36 29.22 5.79
C LEU A 399 26.72 29.78 4.40
N SER A 400 27.77 30.61 4.33
CA SER A 400 28.24 31.21 3.07
C SER A 400 29.39 30.43 2.44
N HIS A 401 29.80 29.29 3.01
CA HIS A 401 30.89 28.50 2.48
C HIS A 401 30.51 27.79 1.19
N ARG A 402 31.42 27.67 0.21
CA ARG A 402 31.19 27.00 -1.08
C ARG A 402 30.69 25.57 -0.92
N HIS A 403 31.15 24.82 0.09
CA HIS A 403 30.70 23.48 0.39
C HIS A 403 29.19 23.43 0.73
N THR A 404 28.70 24.37 1.56
CA THR A 404 27.26 24.49 1.88
C THR A 404 26.44 24.79 0.64
N LEU A 405 26.87 25.75 -0.18
CA LEU A 405 26.17 26.11 -1.42
C LEU A 405 26.09 24.91 -2.41
N ALA A 406 27.14 24.12 -2.49
CA ALA A 406 27.19 22.95 -3.37
C ALA A 406 26.35 21.76 -2.87
N ASN A 407 26.15 21.62 -1.57
CA ASN A 407 25.55 20.43 -0.97
C ASN A 407 24.14 20.65 -0.40
N ILE A 408 23.74 21.88 -0.07
CA ILE A 408 22.50 22.17 0.67
C ILE A 408 21.25 21.53 0.03
N ARG A 409 21.11 21.61 -1.29
CA ARG A 409 19.96 21.04 -2.02
C ARG A 409 19.91 19.52 -1.98
N ARG A 410 21.06 18.88 -1.84
CA ARG A 410 21.19 17.42 -1.78
C ARG A 410 20.99 16.89 -0.37
N GLU A 411 21.60 17.58 0.62
CA GLU A 411 21.66 17.09 2.00
C GLU A 411 20.46 17.52 2.84
N VAL A 412 19.87 18.68 2.55
CA VAL A 412 18.78 19.26 3.36
C VAL A 412 17.44 19.00 2.71
N HIS A 413 16.49 18.47 3.49
CA HIS A 413 15.07 18.41 3.16
C HIS A 413 14.32 19.33 4.11
N VAL A 414 13.65 20.33 3.56
CA VAL A 414 12.83 21.26 4.32
C VAL A 414 11.38 20.97 3.97
N PRO A 415 10.59 20.41 4.89
CA PRO A 415 9.17 20.18 4.65
C PRO A 415 8.44 21.51 4.44
N ARG A 416 7.58 21.57 3.44
CA ARG A 416 6.83 22.79 3.11
C ARG A 416 5.76 23.11 4.14
N VAL A 417 5.29 22.09 4.83
CA VAL A 417 4.23 22.19 5.85
C VAL A 417 4.73 22.77 7.17
N TRP A 418 6.03 22.68 7.47
CA TRP A 418 6.55 23.15 8.76
C TRP A 418 6.76 24.66 8.75
N ASP A 419 6.18 25.31 9.76
CA ASP A 419 6.34 26.74 9.98
C ASP A 419 7.73 27.01 10.58
N ALA A 420 8.65 27.41 9.72
CA ALA A 420 10.01 27.80 10.10
C ALA A 420 10.23 29.32 9.93
N ASP A 421 9.23 30.07 9.50
CA ASP A 421 9.29 31.53 9.35
C ASP A 421 8.96 32.21 10.69
N PRO A 422 9.94 32.89 11.35
CA PRO A 422 9.70 33.50 12.63
C PRO A 422 8.76 34.75 12.56
N SER A 423 8.50 35.25 11.36
CA SER A 423 7.64 36.42 11.11
C SER A 423 6.18 36.06 10.86
N ALA A 424 5.87 34.80 10.59
CA ALA A 424 4.53 34.35 10.26
C ALA A 424 4.04 33.29 11.25
N ARG A 425 2.72 33.20 11.42
CA ARG A 425 2.06 32.05 12.06
C ARG A 425 1.15 31.43 11.03
N ARG A 426 1.27 30.11 10.87
CA ARG A 426 0.50 29.37 9.88
C ARG A 426 -0.44 28.38 10.55
N ASP A 427 -1.72 28.41 10.21
CA ASP A 427 -2.60 27.27 10.41
C ASP A 427 -2.29 26.23 9.34
N LEU A 428 -1.91 25.03 9.78
CA LEU A 428 -1.46 23.98 8.87
C LEU A 428 -2.61 23.40 8.05
N LEU A 429 -3.80 23.35 8.61
CA LEU A 429 -4.97 22.83 7.89
C LEU A 429 -5.48 23.82 6.84
N GLU A 430 -5.50 25.12 7.17
CA GLU A 430 -5.80 26.19 6.21
C GLU A 430 -4.78 26.22 5.06
N TRP A 431 -3.50 26.06 5.39
CA TRP A 431 -2.45 25.96 4.37
C TRP A 431 -2.67 24.72 3.47
N ALA A 432 -2.97 23.56 4.05
CA ALA A 432 -3.20 22.34 3.29
C ALA A 432 -4.41 22.49 2.35
N HIS A 433 -5.47 23.15 2.80
CA HIS A 433 -6.64 23.44 1.95
C HIS A 433 -6.28 24.36 0.79
N SER A 434 -5.58 25.46 1.05
CA SER A 434 -5.10 26.36 0.00
C SER A 434 -4.20 25.63 -1.02
N GLU A 435 -3.39 24.69 -0.56
CA GLU A 435 -2.55 23.88 -1.43
C GLU A 435 -3.36 22.85 -2.24
N VAL A 436 -4.41 22.26 -1.66
CA VAL A 436 -5.37 21.42 -2.41
C VAL A 436 -6.01 22.22 -3.54
N GLU A 437 -6.56 23.39 -3.24
CA GLU A 437 -7.18 24.27 -4.26
C GLU A 437 -6.18 24.66 -5.35
N ARG A 438 -4.98 25.06 -4.96
CA ARG A 438 -3.92 25.42 -5.91
C ARG A 438 -3.53 24.26 -6.82
N LEU A 439 -3.29 23.07 -6.23
CA LEU A 439 -2.88 21.89 -7.00
C LEU A 439 -3.99 21.44 -7.95
N LEU A 440 -5.24 21.43 -7.53
CA LEU A 440 -6.37 21.09 -8.39
C LEU A 440 -6.58 22.09 -9.54
N ALA A 441 -6.26 23.37 -9.33
CA ALA A 441 -6.38 24.40 -10.37
C ALA A 441 -5.20 24.38 -11.36
N GLU A 442 -3.97 24.16 -10.88
CA GLU A 442 -2.75 24.33 -11.68
C GLU A 442 -2.24 23.02 -12.29
N HIS A 443 -2.40 21.88 -11.58
CA HIS A 443 -1.90 20.60 -12.05
C HIS A 443 -2.74 20.08 -13.21
N LYS A 444 -2.06 19.79 -14.30
CA LYS A 444 -2.66 19.14 -15.46
C LYS A 444 -2.28 17.65 -15.40
N PRO A 445 -3.19 16.78 -14.94
CA PRO A 445 -2.88 15.36 -14.89
C PRO A 445 -2.56 14.84 -16.29
N PRO A 446 -1.69 13.84 -16.41
CA PRO A 446 -1.35 13.24 -17.69
C PRO A 446 -2.51 12.35 -18.17
N ILE A 447 -3.55 12.98 -18.73
CA ILE A 447 -4.74 12.27 -19.23
C ILE A 447 -4.33 11.27 -20.30
N LEU A 448 -4.88 10.06 -20.22
CA LEU A 448 -4.71 9.06 -21.25
C LEU A 448 -5.42 9.51 -22.54
N GLU A 449 -4.79 9.38 -23.70
CA GLU A 449 -5.31 9.88 -24.97
C GLU A 449 -5.14 8.86 -26.10
N GLY A 450 -5.74 9.16 -27.25
CA GLY A 450 -5.56 8.40 -28.49
C GLY A 450 -6.16 6.99 -28.45
N GLU A 451 -5.53 6.05 -29.14
CA GLU A 451 -6.03 4.68 -29.26
C GLU A 451 -6.09 3.93 -27.91
N ARG A 452 -5.18 4.24 -26.98
CA ARG A 452 -5.22 3.65 -25.64
C ARG A 452 -6.47 4.07 -24.87
N LEU A 453 -6.87 5.34 -24.95
CA LEU A 453 -8.12 5.81 -24.32
C LEU A 453 -9.34 5.16 -24.96
N LYS A 454 -9.39 5.08 -26.32
CA LYS A 454 -10.50 4.41 -27.01
C LYS A 454 -10.65 2.95 -26.57
N ALA A 455 -9.54 2.21 -26.53
CA ALA A 455 -9.55 0.82 -26.08
C ALA A 455 -10.01 0.69 -24.60
N LEU A 456 -9.58 1.60 -23.74
CA LEU A 456 -10.01 1.65 -22.34
C LEU A 456 -11.52 1.98 -22.23
N ASP A 457 -12.02 2.93 -23.03
CA ASP A 457 -13.43 3.31 -23.10
C ASP A 457 -14.32 2.16 -23.61
N GLU A 458 -13.84 1.36 -24.55
CA GLU A 458 -14.55 0.17 -25.04
C GLU A 458 -14.71 -0.89 -23.93
N VAL A 459 -13.68 -1.13 -23.13
CA VAL A 459 -13.80 -2.04 -21.97
C VAL A 459 -14.77 -1.48 -20.94
N ARG A 460 -14.70 -0.20 -20.64
CA ARG A 460 -15.64 0.50 -19.76
C ARG A 460 -17.08 0.40 -20.25
N ALA A 461 -17.32 0.61 -21.55
CA ALA A 461 -18.65 0.49 -22.12
C ALA A 461 -19.24 -0.92 -21.95
N ARG A 462 -18.44 -1.99 -22.19
CA ARG A 462 -18.84 -3.38 -21.93
C ARG A 462 -19.17 -3.64 -20.47
N LEU A 463 -18.39 -3.08 -19.53
CA LEU A 463 -18.65 -3.18 -18.11
C LEU A 463 -20.05 -2.62 -17.74
N TRP A 464 -20.36 -1.40 -18.20
CA TRP A 464 -21.64 -0.75 -17.92
C TRP A 464 -22.83 -1.40 -18.67
N GLN A 465 -22.58 -1.94 -19.86
CA GLN A 465 -23.59 -2.68 -20.63
C GLN A 465 -24.10 -3.91 -19.86
N ARG A 466 -23.26 -4.57 -19.06
CA ARG A 466 -23.64 -5.74 -18.24
C ARG A 466 -24.78 -5.42 -17.26
N ILE A 467 -24.86 -4.17 -16.79
CA ILE A 467 -25.93 -3.70 -15.89
C ILE A 467 -27.01 -2.91 -16.63
N GLY A 468 -27.02 -2.94 -17.98
CA GLY A 468 -28.04 -2.28 -18.81
C GLY A 468 -27.97 -0.75 -18.77
N ARG A 469 -26.80 -0.17 -18.49
CA ARG A 469 -26.60 1.29 -18.38
C ARG A 469 -25.47 1.77 -19.28
N ALA A 470 -25.44 3.08 -19.55
CA ALA A 470 -24.30 3.76 -20.15
C ALA A 470 -23.37 4.31 -19.04
N PRO A 471 -22.04 4.36 -19.28
CA PRO A 471 -21.13 4.97 -18.33
C PRO A 471 -21.41 6.48 -18.18
N PRO A 472 -21.32 7.05 -16.96
CA PRO A 472 -21.47 8.47 -16.76
C PRO A 472 -20.32 9.25 -17.42
N PRO A 473 -20.51 10.53 -17.79
CA PRO A 473 -19.41 11.39 -18.21
C PRO A 473 -18.42 11.60 -17.07
N ILE A 474 -17.13 11.62 -17.37
CA ILE A 474 -16.07 11.87 -16.41
C ILE A 474 -14.84 12.52 -17.07
#